data_ce2c30412ec8388af416256c90c7a7a7
#
_entry.id   ce2c30412ec8388af416256c90c7a7a7
#
_cell.length_a   1.000
_cell.length_b   1.000
_cell.length_c   1.000
_cell.angle_alpha   90.00
_cell.angle_beta   90.00
_cell.angle_gamma   90.00
#
_symmetry.space_group_name_H-M   'P 1'
#
loop_
_entity.id
_entity.type
_entity.pdbx_description
1 polymer ?
#
loop_
_entity_poly.entity_id
_entity_poly.type
_entity_poly.pdbx_seq_one_letter_code
_entity_poly.pdbx_strand_id
1 'polypeptide(L)'
;MNDVPDRWFQSKARSGDEYDATYDRRAAAGQDVHGEADFVARFKPASVLDAGCGTGRVGRELARRGIEVMGVDIDADMLDTARRKAPDVDWRLGDLAAVDLMRTFDAIVMAGNVMIFVEPGTEGAVVVNMARHLNVEGRLIAGFQLMAGRLAIERYDEIAADAGLALSERWSTWDCDEWVAGGDYAVSVHRKGRR
;
A
#
# COMPACT_ATOMS: atom_id res chain seq x y z
N MET A 1 23.16 -2.58 12.00
CA MET A 1 22.44 -3.84 11.73
C MET A 1 20.98 -3.41 11.62
N ASN A 2 20.44 -3.34 10.41
CA ASN A 2 19.03 -3.01 10.25
C ASN A 2 18.25 -4.24 10.70
N ASP A 3 17.61 -4.16 11.86
CA ASP A 3 16.62 -5.16 12.25
C ASP A 3 15.49 -5.11 11.22
N VAL A 4 15.42 -6.12 10.38
CA VAL A 4 14.33 -6.29 9.41
C VAL A 4 13.07 -6.53 10.24
N PRO A 5 11.96 -5.81 9.98
CA PRO A 5 10.72 -6.01 10.72
C PRO A 5 10.32 -7.46 10.78
N ASP A 6 10.28 -8.00 11.98
CA ASP A 6 10.17 -9.46 12.22
C ASP A 6 8.76 -9.97 11.90
N ARG A 7 7.74 -9.12 12.01
CA ARG A 7 6.34 -9.50 11.84
C ARG A 7 6.00 -10.00 10.44
N TRP A 8 6.48 -9.34 9.37
CA TRP A 8 6.26 -9.80 8.00
C TRP A 8 6.90 -11.17 7.78
N PHE A 9 8.18 -11.32 8.16
CA PHE A 9 8.92 -12.56 7.93
C PHE A 9 8.40 -13.73 8.77
N GLN A 10 7.87 -13.48 9.97
CA GLN A 10 7.19 -14.49 10.78
C GLN A 10 5.85 -14.94 10.16
N SER A 11 5.15 -14.05 9.47
CA SER A 11 3.86 -14.34 8.84
C SER A 11 3.97 -14.83 7.39
N LYS A 12 5.13 -14.64 6.75
CA LYS A 12 5.36 -15.01 5.34
C LYS A 12 5.34 -16.53 5.17
N ALA A 13 4.24 -17.05 4.63
CA ALA A 13 4.05 -18.48 4.41
C ALA A 13 4.47 -18.95 3.00
N ARG A 14 4.81 -18.02 2.06
CA ARG A 14 4.99 -18.33 0.63
C ARG A 14 6.11 -17.48 0.03
N SER A 15 6.77 -18.03 -1.02
CA SER A 15 7.65 -17.24 -1.89
C SER A 15 6.87 -16.21 -2.70
N GLY A 16 7.56 -15.24 -3.30
CA GLY A 16 6.94 -14.25 -4.18
C GLY A 16 6.20 -14.92 -5.36
N ASP A 17 6.80 -15.94 -5.98
CA ASP A 17 6.19 -16.64 -7.11
C ASP A 17 4.93 -17.43 -6.70
N GLU A 18 4.93 -18.10 -5.53
CA GLU A 18 3.75 -18.79 -5.01
C GLU A 18 2.61 -17.86 -4.63
N TYR A 19 2.95 -16.69 -4.06
CA TYR A 19 1.99 -15.64 -3.76
C TYR A 19 1.32 -15.14 -5.04
N ASP A 20 2.10 -14.78 -6.04
CA ASP A 20 1.61 -14.22 -7.30
C ASP A 20 0.79 -15.25 -8.11
N ALA A 21 1.21 -16.54 -8.13
CA ALA A 21 0.47 -17.61 -8.77
C ALA A 21 -0.97 -17.79 -8.21
N THR A 22 -1.23 -17.33 -7.00
CA THR A 22 -2.58 -17.34 -6.45
C THR A 22 -3.48 -16.34 -7.16
N TYR A 23 -2.98 -15.16 -7.47
CA TYR A 23 -3.70 -14.14 -8.23
C TYR A 23 -3.82 -14.53 -9.71
N ASP A 24 -2.80 -15.13 -10.30
CA ASP A 24 -2.85 -15.64 -11.68
C ASP A 24 -3.97 -16.69 -11.82
N ARG A 25 -4.14 -17.60 -10.86
CA ARG A 25 -5.26 -18.57 -10.84
C ARG A 25 -6.63 -17.90 -10.70
N ARG A 26 -6.75 -16.86 -9.87
CA ARG A 26 -8.00 -16.09 -9.72
C ARG A 26 -8.35 -15.38 -11.02
N ALA A 27 -7.40 -14.72 -11.65
CA ALA A 27 -7.58 -14.08 -12.95
C ALA A 27 -8.00 -15.08 -14.03
N ALA A 28 -7.35 -16.25 -14.11
CA ALA A 28 -7.71 -17.33 -15.03
C ALA A 28 -9.12 -17.90 -14.77
N ALA A 29 -9.63 -17.80 -13.53
CA ALA A 29 -11.00 -18.16 -13.16
C ALA A 29 -12.01 -17.02 -13.41
N GLY A 30 -11.60 -15.91 -14.07
CA GLY A 30 -12.46 -14.78 -14.39
C GLY A 30 -12.78 -13.87 -13.19
N GLN A 31 -12.06 -14.00 -12.07
CA GLN A 31 -12.21 -13.11 -10.93
C GLN A 31 -11.45 -11.81 -11.18
N ASP A 32 -12.03 -10.68 -10.75
CA ASP A 32 -11.30 -9.43 -10.72
C ASP A 32 -10.16 -9.50 -9.71
N VAL A 33 -8.96 -9.15 -10.16
CA VAL A 33 -7.74 -9.10 -9.34
C VAL A 33 -7.11 -7.70 -9.35
N HIS A 34 -7.81 -6.71 -9.89
CA HIS A 34 -7.33 -5.36 -10.12
C HIS A 34 -8.10 -4.28 -9.36
N GLY A 35 -9.04 -4.64 -8.48
CA GLY A 35 -9.88 -3.71 -7.72
C GLY A 35 -9.09 -2.60 -7.03
N GLU A 36 -7.89 -2.90 -6.46
CA GLU A 36 -7.04 -1.89 -5.84
C GLU A 36 -6.48 -0.90 -6.87
N ALA A 37 -6.09 -1.39 -8.04
CA ALA A 37 -5.60 -0.53 -9.13
C ALA A 37 -6.73 0.33 -9.71
N ASP A 38 -7.95 -0.21 -9.83
CA ASP A 38 -9.15 0.52 -10.26
C ASP A 38 -9.48 1.63 -9.27
N PHE A 39 -9.43 1.32 -7.97
CA PHE A 39 -9.66 2.29 -6.90
C PHE A 39 -8.67 3.46 -6.96
N VAL A 40 -7.38 3.18 -7.13
CA VAL A 40 -6.35 4.23 -7.23
C VAL A 40 -6.53 5.06 -8.51
N ALA A 41 -6.76 4.41 -9.65
CA ALA A 41 -6.88 5.06 -10.95
C ALA A 41 -8.06 6.04 -11.04
N ARG A 42 -9.12 5.87 -10.24
CA ARG A 42 -10.27 6.81 -10.20
C ARG A 42 -9.88 8.24 -9.81
N PHE A 43 -8.78 8.41 -9.08
CA PHE A 43 -8.23 9.72 -8.71
C PHE A 43 -7.38 10.36 -9.81
N LYS A 44 -7.11 9.64 -10.90
CA LYS A 44 -6.30 10.09 -12.05
C LYS A 44 -4.93 10.63 -11.65
N PRO A 45 -4.16 9.94 -10.79
CA PRO A 45 -2.82 10.38 -10.42
C PRO A 45 -1.88 10.28 -11.62
N ALA A 46 -0.96 11.24 -11.78
CA ALA A 46 0.12 11.13 -12.75
C ALA A 46 1.25 10.22 -12.23
N SER A 47 1.46 10.19 -10.91
CA SER A 47 2.49 9.39 -10.26
C SER A 47 1.96 8.65 -9.01
N VAL A 48 2.36 7.39 -8.85
CA VAL A 48 1.95 6.53 -7.72
C VAL A 48 3.16 5.84 -7.10
N LEU A 49 3.20 5.82 -5.77
CA LEU A 49 4.05 4.92 -5.00
C LEU A 49 3.20 3.72 -4.54
N ASP A 50 3.57 2.51 -4.96
CA ASP A 50 3.05 1.25 -4.42
C ASP A 50 3.91 0.87 -3.20
N ALA A 51 3.44 1.19 -2.01
CA ALA A 51 4.18 1.08 -0.76
C ALA A 51 3.83 -0.23 -0.03
N GLY A 52 4.80 -1.13 0.12
CA GLY A 52 4.60 -2.52 0.47
C GLY A 52 4.10 -3.31 -0.74
N CYS A 53 4.77 -3.11 -1.89
CA CYS A 53 4.28 -3.56 -3.19
C CYS A 53 4.30 -5.08 -3.38
N GLY A 54 5.03 -5.83 -2.55
CA GLY A 54 5.20 -7.27 -2.68
C GLY A 54 5.71 -7.65 -4.07
N THR A 55 4.96 -8.51 -4.77
CA THR A 55 5.25 -8.94 -6.16
C THR A 55 4.88 -7.88 -7.21
N GLY A 56 4.47 -6.69 -6.79
CA GLY A 56 4.17 -5.56 -7.65
C GLY A 56 2.83 -5.66 -8.40
N ARG A 57 1.87 -6.45 -7.92
CA ARG A 57 0.59 -6.67 -8.62
C ARG A 57 -0.16 -5.38 -8.92
N VAL A 58 -0.31 -4.52 -7.92
CA VAL A 58 -1.01 -3.23 -8.06
C VAL A 58 -0.19 -2.27 -8.92
N GLY A 59 1.10 -2.09 -8.60
CA GLY A 59 1.98 -1.20 -9.34
C GLY A 59 2.12 -1.58 -10.81
N ARG A 60 2.25 -2.87 -11.15
CA ARG A 60 2.30 -3.36 -12.54
C ARG A 60 1.04 -2.99 -13.33
N GLU A 61 -0.13 -3.17 -12.73
CA GLU A 61 -1.39 -2.85 -13.39
C GLU A 61 -1.54 -1.33 -13.60
N LEU A 62 -1.16 -0.51 -12.62
CA LEU A 62 -1.16 0.95 -12.76
C LEU A 62 -0.18 1.41 -13.86
N ALA A 63 1.03 0.83 -13.90
CA ALA A 63 2.01 1.12 -14.95
C ALA A 63 1.50 0.72 -16.35
N ARG A 64 0.84 -0.44 -16.49
CA ARG A 64 0.19 -0.87 -17.74
C ARG A 64 -0.87 0.13 -18.22
N ARG A 65 -1.51 0.87 -17.32
CA ARG A 65 -2.48 1.95 -17.63
C ARG A 65 -1.83 3.29 -17.95
N GLY A 66 -0.50 3.36 -17.98
CA GLY A 66 0.25 4.56 -18.33
C GLY A 66 0.48 5.52 -17.16
N ILE A 67 0.29 5.08 -15.91
CA ILE A 67 0.62 5.86 -14.71
C ILE A 67 2.09 5.65 -14.39
N GLU A 68 2.81 6.71 -14.01
CA GLU A 68 4.18 6.59 -13.51
C GLU A 68 4.19 5.91 -12.14
N VAL A 69 4.88 4.78 -12.01
CA VAL A 69 4.87 3.97 -10.78
C VAL A 69 6.27 3.72 -10.27
N MET A 70 6.41 3.81 -8.95
CA MET A 70 7.53 3.25 -8.19
C MET A 70 6.96 2.27 -7.16
N GLY A 71 7.64 1.15 -6.91
CA GLY A 71 7.28 0.22 -5.84
C GLY A 71 8.38 0.12 -4.79
N VAL A 72 7.99 0.01 -3.52
CA VAL A 72 8.89 -0.24 -2.40
C VAL A 72 8.39 -1.41 -1.58
N ASP A 73 9.28 -2.33 -1.27
CA ASP A 73 9.00 -3.42 -0.32
C ASP A 73 10.24 -3.73 0.52
N ILE A 74 10.03 -4.32 1.67
CA ILE A 74 11.11 -4.77 2.56
C ILE A 74 11.62 -6.16 2.20
N ASP A 75 10.88 -6.90 1.39
CA ASP A 75 11.15 -8.30 1.03
C ASP A 75 11.78 -8.40 -0.36
N ALA A 76 13.07 -8.72 -0.38
CA ALA A 76 13.83 -8.86 -1.63
C ALA A 76 13.30 -9.97 -2.55
N ASP A 77 12.81 -11.10 -2.00
CA ASP A 77 12.26 -12.22 -2.79
C ASP A 77 10.96 -11.80 -3.51
N MET A 78 10.10 -11.03 -2.82
CA MET A 78 8.92 -10.44 -3.45
C MET A 78 9.30 -9.50 -4.59
N LEU A 79 10.28 -8.62 -4.35
CA LEU A 79 10.76 -7.66 -5.36
C LEU A 79 11.43 -8.36 -6.56
N ASP A 80 12.07 -9.48 -6.37
CA ASP A 80 12.65 -10.23 -7.49
C ASP A 80 11.56 -10.75 -8.44
N THR A 81 10.40 -11.14 -7.90
CA THR A 81 9.22 -11.46 -8.73
C THR A 81 8.66 -10.21 -9.42
N ALA A 82 8.56 -9.07 -8.73
CA ALA A 82 8.11 -7.82 -9.32
C ALA A 82 9.01 -7.38 -10.49
N ARG A 83 10.34 -7.43 -10.32
CA ARG A 83 11.33 -7.08 -11.37
C ARG A 83 11.25 -7.97 -12.58
N ARG A 84 11.06 -9.29 -12.39
CA ARG A 84 10.89 -10.22 -13.52
C ARG A 84 9.62 -9.94 -14.32
N LYS A 85 8.52 -9.58 -13.64
CA LYS A 85 7.22 -9.38 -14.28
C LYS A 85 7.02 -7.98 -14.86
N ALA A 86 7.72 -6.96 -14.36
CA ALA A 86 7.69 -5.59 -14.87
C ALA A 86 9.06 -4.92 -14.71
N PRO A 87 10.02 -5.24 -15.61
CA PRO A 87 11.39 -4.73 -15.51
C PRO A 87 11.51 -3.21 -15.73
N ASP A 88 10.50 -2.60 -16.36
CA ASP A 88 10.49 -1.16 -16.66
C ASP A 88 9.97 -0.31 -15.49
N VAL A 89 9.49 -0.92 -14.40
CA VAL A 89 9.05 -0.23 -13.18
C VAL A 89 10.20 -0.16 -12.18
N ASP A 90 10.36 0.98 -11.51
CA ASP A 90 11.38 1.18 -10.47
C ASP A 90 10.95 0.48 -9.16
N TRP A 91 11.52 -0.69 -8.89
CA TRP A 91 11.29 -1.49 -7.69
C TRP A 91 12.44 -1.37 -6.71
N ARG A 92 12.19 -0.83 -5.51
CA ARG A 92 13.20 -0.55 -4.50
C ARG A 92 13.01 -1.38 -3.24
N LEU A 93 14.12 -1.91 -2.74
CA LEU A 93 14.17 -2.52 -1.40
C LEU A 93 14.25 -1.41 -0.36
N GLY A 94 13.35 -1.43 0.63
CA GLY A 94 13.37 -0.42 1.68
C GLY A 94 12.29 -0.64 2.74
N ASP A 95 12.57 -0.14 3.94
CA ASP A 95 11.61 -0.04 5.02
C ASP A 95 10.78 1.24 4.87
N LEU A 96 9.47 1.10 4.82
CA LEU A 96 8.54 2.23 4.67
C LEU A 96 8.64 3.26 5.81
N ALA A 97 9.11 2.85 6.99
CA ALA A 97 9.32 3.77 8.10
C ALA A 97 10.53 4.70 7.91
N ALA A 98 11.49 4.34 7.05
CA ALA A 98 12.79 5.02 6.96
C ALA A 98 13.26 5.35 5.54
N VAL A 99 12.70 4.71 4.51
CA VAL A 99 13.14 4.90 3.11
C VAL A 99 13.03 6.36 2.68
N ASP A 100 14.07 6.85 2.01
CA ASP A 100 14.05 8.15 1.33
C ASP A 100 14.10 7.93 -0.19
N LEU A 101 13.04 8.34 -0.87
CA LEU A 101 12.89 8.15 -2.32
C LEU A 101 13.31 9.39 -3.12
N MET A 102 13.68 10.48 -2.44
CA MET A 102 14.11 11.76 -3.04
C MET A 102 13.10 12.35 -4.03
N ARG A 103 11.83 12.00 -3.89
CA ARG A 103 10.73 12.49 -4.73
C ARG A 103 9.38 12.37 -4.01
N THR A 104 8.36 12.99 -4.60
CA THR A 104 6.98 12.94 -4.13
C THR A 104 6.03 12.40 -5.20
N PHE A 105 4.83 11.97 -4.78
CA PHE A 105 3.83 11.30 -5.60
C PHE A 105 2.46 11.92 -5.42
N ASP A 106 1.58 11.80 -6.43
CA ASP A 106 0.19 12.25 -6.35
C ASP A 106 -0.66 11.30 -5.51
N ALA A 107 -0.32 10.01 -5.51
CA ALA A 107 -0.93 9.03 -4.63
C ALA A 107 0.13 8.05 -4.11
N ILE A 108 -0.08 7.58 -2.88
CA ILE A 108 0.64 6.46 -2.28
C ILE A 108 -0.41 5.43 -1.91
N VAL A 109 -0.25 4.19 -2.36
CA VAL A 109 -1.14 3.08 -2.03
C VAL A 109 -0.42 2.07 -1.17
N MET A 110 -1.07 1.67 -0.07
CA MET A 110 -0.69 0.57 0.82
C MET A 110 -1.77 -0.51 0.73
N ALA A 111 -1.70 -1.33 -0.30
CA ALA A 111 -2.63 -2.43 -0.55
C ALA A 111 -2.15 -3.74 0.11
N GLY A 112 -3.05 -4.73 0.24
CA GLY A 112 -2.65 -6.05 0.72
C GLY A 112 -2.32 -6.13 2.21
N ASN A 113 -2.98 -5.32 3.03
CA ASN A 113 -2.81 -5.35 4.49
C ASN A 113 -1.45 -4.84 5.01
N VAL A 114 -0.73 -4.01 4.27
CA VAL A 114 0.60 -3.51 4.68
C VAL A 114 0.62 -3.06 6.13
N MET A 115 -0.37 -2.26 6.55
CA MET A 115 -0.41 -1.66 7.89
C MET A 115 -0.52 -2.65 9.05
N ILE A 116 -0.98 -3.89 8.82
CA ILE A 116 -1.00 -4.91 9.87
C ILE A 116 0.27 -5.76 9.91
N PHE A 117 1.15 -5.61 8.92
CA PHE A 117 2.43 -6.31 8.83
C PHE A 117 3.64 -5.45 9.23
N VAL A 118 3.47 -4.13 9.36
CA VAL A 118 4.54 -3.29 9.90
C VAL A 118 4.85 -3.66 11.35
N GLU A 119 6.09 -3.42 11.79
CA GLU A 119 6.50 -3.71 13.17
C GLU A 119 5.66 -2.91 14.17
N PRO A 120 5.12 -3.54 15.23
CA PRO A 120 4.31 -2.86 16.22
C PRO A 120 5.01 -1.63 16.81
N GLY A 121 4.30 -0.50 16.80
CA GLY A 121 4.80 0.79 17.28
C GLY A 121 5.52 1.60 16.19
N THR A 122 5.73 1.07 14.99
CA THR A 122 6.31 1.83 13.87
C THR A 122 5.27 2.40 12.90
N GLU A 123 3.98 2.11 13.10
CA GLU A 123 2.89 2.56 12.23
C GLU A 123 2.90 4.08 12.03
N GLY A 124 3.19 4.83 13.09
CA GLY A 124 3.32 6.28 13.04
C GLY A 124 4.49 6.73 12.16
N ALA A 125 5.65 6.07 12.28
CA ALA A 125 6.82 6.37 11.47
C ALA A 125 6.56 6.10 9.97
N VAL A 126 5.87 4.99 9.64
CA VAL A 126 5.47 4.67 8.26
C VAL A 126 4.57 5.78 7.70
N VAL A 127 3.49 6.13 8.40
CA VAL A 127 2.53 7.14 7.90
C VAL A 127 3.19 8.51 7.76
N VAL A 128 4.01 8.94 8.73
CA VAL A 128 4.76 10.21 8.66
C VAL A 128 5.72 10.20 7.46
N ASN A 129 6.43 9.10 7.24
CA ASN A 129 7.35 9.00 6.11
C ASN A 129 6.59 9.02 4.78
N MET A 130 5.49 8.28 4.65
CA MET A 130 4.65 8.32 3.45
C MET A 130 4.07 9.72 3.22
N ALA A 131 3.62 10.43 4.26
CA ALA A 131 3.14 11.81 4.14
C ALA A 131 4.21 12.78 3.61
N ARG A 132 5.51 12.56 3.93
CA ARG A 132 6.62 13.35 3.37
C ARG A 132 6.79 13.14 1.87
N HIS A 133 6.51 11.92 1.38
CA HIS A 133 6.59 11.57 -0.03
C HIS A 133 5.31 11.87 -0.84
N LEU A 134 4.30 12.52 -0.25
CA LEU A 134 3.13 13.01 -0.99
C LEU A 134 3.33 14.43 -1.49
N ASN A 135 2.85 14.69 -2.70
CA ASN A 135 2.60 16.03 -3.21
C ASN A 135 1.55 16.74 -2.32
N VAL A 136 1.53 18.07 -2.37
CA VAL A 136 0.39 18.85 -1.84
C VAL A 136 -0.88 18.37 -2.54
N GLU A 137 -1.97 18.19 -1.79
CA GLU A 137 -3.22 17.60 -2.28
C GLU A 137 -3.13 16.10 -2.67
N GLY A 138 -1.96 15.48 -2.52
CA GLY A 138 -1.75 14.04 -2.74
C GLY A 138 -2.53 13.18 -1.75
N ARG A 139 -2.71 11.91 -2.08
CA ARG A 139 -3.55 10.96 -1.33
C ARG A 139 -2.74 9.79 -0.81
N LEU A 140 -2.88 9.51 0.50
CA LEU A 140 -2.48 8.24 1.09
C LEU A 140 -3.69 7.31 1.14
N ILE A 141 -3.59 6.18 0.45
CA ILE A 141 -4.67 5.19 0.32
C ILE A 141 -4.20 3.92 1.01
N ALA A 142 -4.90 3.47 2.05
CA ALA A 142 -4.53 2.26 2.77
C ALA A 142 -5.74 1.33 2.94
N GLY A 143 -5.56 0.06 2.57
CA GLY A 143 -6.56 -0.98 2.78
C GLY A 143 -6.02 -2.09 3.68
N PHE A 144 -6.68 -2.34 4.83
CA PHE A 144 -6.25 -3.37 5.77
C PHE A 144 -7.39 -3.92 6.63
N GLN A 145 -7.17 -5.15 7.10
CA GLN A 145 -8.08 -5.84 8.01
C GLN A 145 -8.07 -5.21 9.41
N LEU A 146 -9.27 -5.08 9.98
CA LEU A 146 -9.50 -4.60 11.33
C LEU A 146 -9.61 -5.82 12.26
N MET A 147 -8.54 -6.12 12.97
CA MET A 147 -8.41 -7.31 13.80
C MET A 147 -8.11 -6.94 15.25
N ALA A 148 -8.67 -7.69 16.20
CA ALA A 148 -8.33 -7.51 17.61
C ALA A 148 -6.81 -7.65 17.85
N GLY A 149 -6.23 -6.71 18.62
CA GLY A 149 -4.80 -6.67 18.91
C GLY A 149 -3.91 -6.19 17.75
N ARG A 150 -4.50 -5.65 16.69
CA ARG A 150 -3.81 -4.99 15.58
C ARG A 150 -4.14 -3.50 15.57
N LEU A 151 -3.65 -2.76 14.56
CA LEU A 151 -3.92 -1.33 14.39
C LEU A 151 -5.43 -1.10 14.25
N ALA A 152 -6.02 -0.38 15.23
CA ALA A 152 -7.40 0.08 15.17
C ALA A 152 -7.56 1.22 14.18
N ILE A 153 -8.73 1.33 13.57
CA ILE A 153 -8.98 2.32 12.53
C ILE A 153 -8.93 3.76 13.09
N GLU A 154 -9.40 3.95 14.30
CA GLU A 154 -9.36 5.24 15.01
C GLU A 154 -7.90 5.66 15.26
N ARG A 155 -7.05 4.68 15.66
CA ARG A 155 -5.62 4.94 15.86
C ARG A 155 -4.91 5.28 14.55
N TYR A 156 -5.27 4.61 13.46
CA TYR A 156 -4.74 4.95 12.13
C TYR A 156 -5.10 6.39 11.73
N ASP A 157 -6.34 6.82 11.99
CA ASP A 157 -6.79 8.20 11.71
C ASP A 157 -6.05 9.24 12.55
N GLU A 158 -5.84 8.99 13.84
CA GLU A 158 -5.03 9.85 14.71
C GLU A 158 -3.61 10.02 14.15
N ILE A 159 -2.95 8.90 13.80
CA ILE A 159 -1.61 8.90 13.22
C ILE A 159 -1.58 9.70 11.90
N ALA A 160 -2.57 9.52 11.04
CA ALA A 160 -2.66 10.25 9.79
C ALA A 160 -2.87 11.75 10.03
N ALA A 161 -3.73 12.12 10.98
CA ALA A 161 -3.96 13.52 11.34
C ALA A 161 -2.69 14.18 11.91
N ASP A 162 -1.96 13.50 12.78
CA ASP A 162 -0.67 13.96 13.32
C ASP A 162 0.39 14.16 12.21
N ALA A 163 0.32 13.35 11.14
CA ALA A 163 1.16 13.50 9.94
C ALA A 163 0.68 14.61 8.98
N GLY A 164 -0.38 15.35 9.31
CA GLY A 164 -0.94 16.43 8.49
C GLY A 164 -1.83 15.95 7.34
N LEU A 165 -2.40 14.77 7.46
CA LEU A 165 -3.31 14.17 6.50
C LEU A 165 -4.74 14.18 7.04
N ALA A 166 -5.72 14.62 6.24
CA ALA A 166 -7.12 14.62 6.60
C ALA A 166 -7.86 13.46 5.93
N LEU A 167 -8.66 12.70 6.69
CA LEU A 167 -9.53 11.69 6.13
C LEU A 167 -10.50 12.33 5.12
N SER A 168 -10.53 11.84 3.89
CA SER A 168 -11.43 12.31 2.83
C SER A 168 -12.48 11.27 2.46
N GLU A 169 -12.14 9.98 2.50
CA GLU A 169 -13.06 8.90 2.16
C GLU A 169 -12.73 7.64 2.97
N ARG A 170 -13.77 6.83 3.23
CA ARG A 170 -13.64 5.50 3.80
C ARG A 170 -14.67 4.55 3.22
N TRP A 171 -14.20 3.33 2.88
CA TRP A 171 -14.97 2.28 2.25
C TRP A 171 -14.72 0.94 2.95
N SER A 172 -15.67 0.01 2.86
CA SER A 172 -15.51 -1.35 3.41
C SER A 172 -14.68 -2.25 2.49
N THR A 173 -14.60 -1.94 1.19
CA THR A 173 -13.86 -2.72 0.18
C THR A 173 -13.21 -1.80 -0.85
N TRP A 174 -12.35 -2.37 -1.69
CA TRP A 174 -11.78 -1.68 -2.85
C TRP A 174 -12.80 -1.39 -3.96
N ASP A 175 -13.97 -2.05 -3.93
CA ASP A 175 -15.08 -1.81 -4.86
C ASP A 175 -16.01 -0.66 -4.42
N CYS A 176 -15.59 0.09 -3.39
CA CYS A 176 -16.33 1.23 -2.84
C CYS A 176 -17.67 0.83 -2.19
N ASP A 177 -17.73 -0.33 -1.53
CA ASP A 177 -18.86 -0.66 -0.66
C ASP A 177 -18.92 0.30 0.53
N GLU A 178 -20.14 0.66 0.93
CA GLU A 178 -20.37 1.61 2.00
C GLU A 178 -19.67 1.18 3.31
N TRP A 179 -18.99 2.15 3.94
CA TRP A 179 -18.32 1.91 5.21
C TRP A 179 -19.32 1.58 6.32
N VAL A 180 -19.08 0.47 6.99
CA VAL A 180 -19.85 0.04 8.17
C VAL A 180 -18.94 0.00 9.40
N ALA A 181 -19.30 0.78 10.42
CA ALA A 181 -18.55 0.77 11.68
C ALA A 181 -18.60 -0.63 12.33
N GLY A 182 -17.44 -1.12 12.77
CA GLY A 182 -17.32 -2.47 13.32
C GLY A 182 -17.15 -3.57 12.27
N GLY A 183 -17.00 -3.22 10.98
CA GLY A 183 -16.59 -4.14 9.92
C GLY A 183 -15.17 -4.66 10.12
N ASP A 184 -14.78 -5.64 9.35
CA ASP A 184 -13.49 -6.35 9.45
C ASP A 184 -12.41 -5.85 8.47
N TYR A 185 -12.75 -4.91 7.59
CA TYR A 185 -11.83 -4.30 6.61
C TYR A 185 -12.15 -2.84 6.37
N ALA A 186 -11.13 -2.02 6.12
CA ALA A 186 -11.29 -0.63 5.74
C ALA A 186 -10.33 -0.24 4.62
N VAL A 187 -10.84 0.51 3.64
CA VAL A 187 -10.06 1.28 2.67
C VAL A 187 -10.22 2.75 3.00
N SER A 188 -9.15 3.40 3.43
CA SER A 188 -9.15 4.79 3.85
C SER A 188 -8.35 5.64 2.88
N VAL A 189 -8.88 6.80 2.52
CA VAL A 189 -8.19 7.80 1.72
C VAL A 189 -7.96 9.03 2.59
N HIS A 190 -6.71 9.35 2.84
CA HIS A 190 -6.31 10.56 3.54
C HIS A 190 -5.64 11.52 2.55
N ARG A 191 -5.94 12.80 2.64
CA ARG A 191 -5.43 13.84 1.74
C ARG A 191 -4.47 14.77 2.46
N LYS A 192 -3.34 15.07 1.83
CA LYS A 192 -2.39 16.07 2.31
C LYS A 192 -2.92 17.48 2.06
N GLY A 193 -3.08 18.24 3.13
CA GLY A 193 -3.57 19.62 3.05
C GLY A 193 -2.57 20.57 2.40
N ARG A 194 -3.06 21.76 2.02
CA ARG A 194 -2.21 22.93 1.73
C ARG A 194 -1.75 23.49 3.07
N ARG A 195 -0.46 23.60 3.28
CA ARG A 195 0.06 24.39 4.40
C ARG A 195 -0.07 25.86 4.10
#